data_15b1b0041c0a4a8ed10cfb3f190cb819
#
_entry.id   15b1b0041c0a4a8ed10cfb3f190cb819
#
_cell.length_a   1.000
_cell.length_b   1.000
_cell.length_c   1.000
_cell.angle_alpha   90.00
_cell.angle_beta   90.00
_cell.angle_gamma   90.00
#
_symmetry.space_group_name_H-M   'P 1'
#
loop_
_entity.id
_entity.type
_entity.pdbx_description
1 polymer ?
#
loop_
_entity_poly.entity_id
_entity_poly.type
_entity_poly.pdbx_seq_one_letter_code
_entity_poly.pdbx_strand_id
1 'polypeptide(L)'
;MAISRKCVPFTPFEGELKRATVAIVTAGGVHLKEQEPFNIADELGDLSYRVIEPDVDSSDLMVTHHHYDHTDADQDINVVFPIDILKGLKEDGIIGDVARKHIGYMGYTMQLKAMYEGTAPQIANEIDRGSRADVVVLTGG
;
A
#
# COMPACT_ATOMS: atom_id res chain seq x y z
N MET A 1 7.67 3.11 -22.59
CA MET A 1 6.47 2.33 -22.99
C MET A 1 5.25 3.23 -22.79
N ALA A 2 4.55 3.61 -23.84
CA ALA A 2 3.35 4.43 -23.71
C ALA A 2 2.21 3.50 -23.23
N ILE A 3 1.70 3.74 -22.03
CA ILE A 3 0.48 3.06 -21.57
C ILE A 3 -0.65 3.53 -22.50
N SER A 4 -1.19 2.61 -23.27
CA SER A 4 -2.32 2.92 -24.15
C SER A 4 -3.49 3.43 -23.31
N ARG A 5 -3.93 4.66 -23.54
CA ARG A 5 -5.12 5.24 -22.90
C ARG A 5 -6.43 4.49 -23.23
N LYS A 6 -6.36 3.46 -24.07
CA LYS A 6 -7.51 2.67 -24.53
C LYS A 6 -7.76 1.39 -23.74
N CYS A 7 -6.84 1.00 -22.85
CA CYS A 7 -6.98 -0.21 -22.04
C CYS A 7 -6.72 0.16 -20.57
N VAL A 8 -7.78 0.33 -19.81
CA VAL A 8 -7.69 0.44 -18.35
C VAL A 8 -7.63 -0.99 -17.81
N PRO A 9 -6.58 -1.40 -17.09
CA PRO A 9 -6.55 -2.70 -16.43
C PRO A 9 -7.76 -2.81 -15.49
N PHE A 10 -8.54 -3.85 -15.66
CA PHE A 10 -9.72 -4.11 -14.84
C PHE A 10 -9.83 -5.60 -14.58
N THR A 11 -9.90 -5.96 -13.32
CA THR A 11 -10.19 -7.33 -12.87
C THR A 11 -11.52 -7.30 -12.13
N PRO A 12 -12.57 -7.95 -12.65
CA PRO A 12 -13.86 -8.02 -11.99
C PRO A 12 -13.72 -8.68 -10.61
N PHE A 13 -14.34 -8.10 -9.59
CA PHE A 13 -14.55 -8.75 -8.31
C PHE A 13 -15.96 -9.35 -8.29
N GLU A 14 -16.04 -10.67 -8.33
CA GLU A 14 -17.32 -11.41 -8.38
C GLU A 14 -17.74 -11.91 -6.98
N GLY A 15 -16.97 -11.59 -5.94
CA GLY A 15 -17.23 -12.00 -4.56
C GLY A 15 -18.17 -11.07 -3.82
N GLU A 16 -18.49 -11.45 -2.58
CA GLU A 16 -19.20 -10.59 -1.64
C GLU A 16 -18.22 -9.92 -0.69
N LEU A 17 -18.25 -8.59 -0.56
CA LEU A 17 -17.35 -7.82 0.31
C LEU A 17 -17.31 -8.36 1.74
N LYS A 18 -18.46 -8.77 2.29
CA LYS A 18 -18.54 -9.35 3.63
C LYS A 18 -17.75 -10.66 3.83
N ARG A 19 -17.23 -11.25 2.76
CA ARG A 19 -16.37 -12.43 2.78
C ARG A 19 -14.96 -12.13 2.28
N ALA A 20 -14.75 -10.93 1.73
CA ALA A 20 -13.48 -10.56 1.12
C ALA A 20 -12.42 -10.23 2.15
N THR A 21 -11.22 -10.68 1.90
CA THR A 21 -10.01 -10.26 2.60
C THR A 21 -9.41 -9.06 1.87
N VAL A 22 -9.21 -7.95 2.59
CA VAL A 22 -8.79 -6.67 2.00
C VAL A 22 -7.37 -6.31 2.42
N ALA A 23 -6.51 -6.01 1.46
CA ALA A 23 -5.17 -5.47 1.68
C ALA A 23 -5.08 -3.99 1.30
N ILE A 24 -4.07 -3.30 1.85
CA ILE A 24 -3.69 -1.95 1.47
C ILE A 24 -2.32 -2.00 0.80
N VAL A 25 -2.18 -1.29 -0.31
CA VAL A 25 -0.89 -0.95 -0.93
C VAL A 25 -0.85 0.55 -1.09
N THR A 26 0.06 1.22 -0.39
CA THR A 26 0.16 2.68 -0.42
C THR A 26 1.46 3.14 -1.07
N ALA A 27 1.36 4.15 -1.93
CA ALA A 27 2.49 4.87 -2.51
C ALA A 27 2.96 6.03 -1.62
N GLY A 28 2.34 6.22 -0.46
CA GLY A 28 2.57 7.35 0.44
C GLY A 28 3.86 7.29 1.27
N GLY A 29 4.73 6.31 1.08
CA GLY A 29 5.98 6.20 1.86
C GLY A 29 5.77 5.77 3.32
N VAL A 30 4.71 4.99 3.58
CA VAL A 30 4.38 4.51 4.94
C VAL A 30 5.25 3.31 5.32
N HIS A 31 5.74 3.32 6.55
CA HIS A 31 6.49 2.21 7.16
C HIS A 31 6.36 2.24 8.69
N LEU A 32 6.77 1.16 9.35
CA LEU A 32 6.91 1.15 10.82
C LEU A 32 8.08 2.04 11.26
N LYS A 33 7.96 2.70 12.39
CA LYS A 33 9.03 3.53 12.99
C LYS A 33 10.33 2.75 13.21
N GLU A 34 10.25 1.45 13.46
CA GLU A 34 11.39 0.55 13.65
C GLU A 34 12.01 0.03 12.37
N GLN A 35 11.29 0.14 11.22
CA GLN A 35 11.82 -0.25 9.91
C GLN A 35 12.77 0.82 9.38
N GLU A 36 13.69 0.41 8.50
CA GLU A 36 14.55 1.36 7.80
C GLU A 36 13.71 2.33 6.97
N PRO A 37 13.87 3.65 7.13
CA PRO A 37 13.14 4.63 6.33
C PRO A 37 13.45 4.51 4.84
N PHE A 38 12.56 5.03 3.98
CA PHE A 38 12.87 5.15 2.57
C PHE A 38 13.98 6.16 2.32
N ASN A 39 14.83 5.88 1.33
CA ASN A 39 15.93 6.76 0.97
C ASN A 39 15.43 7.98 0.17
N ILE A 40 15.06 9.04 0.88
CA ILE A 40 14.61 10.30 0.26
C ILE A 40 15.75 11.15 -0.35
N ALA A 41 17.01 10.79 -0.08
CA ALA A 41 18.16 11.48 -0.66
C ALA A 41 18.53 10.97 -2.06
N ASP A 42 17.96 9.83 -2.50
CA ASP A 42 18.16 9.32 -3.85
C ASP A 42 17.26 10.05 -4.83
N GLU A 43 17.87 10.86 -5.71
CA GLU A 43 17.13 11.61 -6.74
C GLU A 43 16.40 10.71 -7.75
N LEU A 44 16.81 9.44 -7.88
CA LEU A 44 16.15 8.47 -8.74
C LEU A 44 14.94 7.81 -8.08
N GLY A 45 14.80 7.97 -6.77
CA GLY A 45 13.74 7.38 -5.96
C GLY A 45 14.07 5.99 -5.43
N ASP A 46 13.56 5.69 -4.24
CA ASP A 46 13.72 4.40 -3.56
C ASP A 46 12.75 3.37 -4.16
N LEU A 47 13.28 2.25 -4.65
CA LEU A 47 12.50 1.15 -5.23
C LEU A 47 12.12 0.07 -4.20
N SER A 48 12.55 0.21 -2.96
CA SER A 48 12.20 -0.73 -1.90
C SER A 48 10.74 -0.59 -1.45
N TYR A 49 10.23 -1.61 -0.77
CA TYR A 49 8.93 -1.55 -0.12
C TYR A 49 9.03 -2.09 1.31
N ARG A 50 8.02 -1.80 2.12
CA ARG A 50 7.89 -2.30 3.49
C ARG A 50 6.63 -3.13 3.62
N VAL A 51 6.78 -4.28 4.25
CA VAL A 51 5.64 -5.13 4.62
C VAL A 51 5.17 -4.69 6.00
N ILE A 52 3.86 -4.51 6.14
CA ILE A 52 3.20 -4.06 7.37
C ILE A 52 2.16 -5.12 7.73
N GLU A 53 2.20 -5.61 8.95
CA GLU A 53 1.25 -6.59 9.46
C GLU A 53 -0.07 -5.93 9.93
N PRO A 54 -1.20 -6.64 9.94
CA PRO A 54 -2.50 -6.05 10.26
C PRO A 54 -2.66 -5.62 11.72
N ASP A 55 -1.91 -6.24 12.64
CA ASP A 55 -2.01 -5.99 14.08
C ASP A 55 -1.23 -4.74 14.53
N VAL A 56 -0.65 -4.01 13.59
CA VAL A 56 0.07 -2.78 13.86
C VAL A 56 -0.82 -1.74 14.54
N ASP A 57 -0.29 -1.05 15.53
CA ASP A 57 -0.87 0.18 16.03
C ASP A 57 -0.56 1.31 15.04
N SER A 58 -1.57 2.06 14.62
CA SER A 58 -1.38 3.17 13.68
C SER A 58 -0.40 4.22 14.20
N SER A 59 -0.27 4.35 15.53
CA SER A 59 0.73 5.22 16.17
C SER A 59 2.18 4.77 15.98
N ASP A 60 2.42 3.50 15.59
CA ASP A 60 3.76 2.98 15.28
C ASP A 60 4.16 3.17 13.82
N LEU A 61 3.26 3.68 13.01
CA LEU A 61 3.50 4.00 11.60
C LEU A 61 4.00 5.43 11.45
N MET A 62 4.72 5.67 10.35
CA MET A 62 5.15 7.00 9.94
C MET A 62 5.29 7.08 8.42
N VAL A 63 5.37 8.32 7.92
CA VAL A 63 5.65 8.60 6.50
C VAL A 63 7.10 9.03 6.35
N THR A 64 7.79 8.48 5.34
CA THR A 64 9.06 9.02 4.83
C THR A 64 8.92 9.24 3.33
N HIS A 65 8.63 10.47 2.97
CA HIS A 65 8.43 10.93 1.59
C HIS A 65 8.65 12.44 1.52
N HIS A 66 9.12 12.98 0.38
CA HIS A 66 9.34 14.43 0.25
C HIS A 66 8.82 15.01 -1.08
N HIS A 67 8.03 14.24 -1.84
CA HIS A 67 7.45 14.67 -3.11
C HIS A 67 5.97 15.02 -3.03
N TYR A 68 5.38 14.99 -1.83
CA TYR A 68 4.03 15.50 -1.55
C TYR A 68 3.95 16.07 -0.13
N ASP A 69 2.95 16.88 0.14
CA ASP A 69 2.67 17.40 1.49
C ASP A 69 1.94 16.32 2.31
N HIS A 70 2.62 15.73 3.28
CA HIS A 70 2.08 14.68 4.14
C HIS A 70 1.68 15.16 5.54
N THR A 71 1.48 16.49 5.71
CA THR A 71 1.11 17.08 7.02
C THR A 71 -0.14 16.43 7.62
N ASP A 72 -1.16 16.14 6.80
CA ASP A 72 -2.38 15.48 7.28
C ASP A 72 -2.13 14.01 7.64
N ALA A 73 -1.28 13.30 6.87
CA ALA A 73 -0.90 11.92 7.16
C ALA A 73 -0.03 11.80 8.41
N ASP A 74 0.76 12.82 8.75
CA ASP A 74 1.52 12.88 10.01
C ASP A 74 0.61 13.07 11.23
N GLN A 75 -0.59 13.65 11.04
CA GLN A 75 -1.59 13.78 12.10
C GLN A 75 -2.48 12.53 12.20
N ASP A 76 -2.86 11.96 11.07
CA ASP A 76 -3.65 10.73 10.97
C ASP A 76 -3.17 9.88 9.79
N ILE A 77 -2.45 8.84 10.08
CA ILE A 77 -1.89 7.92 9.07
C ILE A 77 -2.99 7.29 8.18
N ASN A 78 -4.22 7.21 8.68
CA ASN A 78 -5.34 6.65 7.93
C ASN A 78 -5.69 7.43 6.67
N VAL A 79 -5.22 8.67 6.53
CA VAL A 79 -5.34 9.48 5.29
C VAL A 79 -4.69 8.78 4.09
N VAL A 80 -3.54 8.13 4.31
CA VAL A 80 -2.77 7.44 3.25
C VAL A 80 -2.68 5.93 3.47
N PHE A 81 -2.96 5.45 4.69
CA PHE A 81 -2.92 4.02 5.04
C PHE A 81 -4.07 3.67 5.99
N PRO A 82 -5.30 3.48 5.49
CA PRO A 82 -6.52 3.40 6.29
C PRO A 82 -6.68 2.05 7.02
N ILE A 83 -5.67 1.66 7.81
CA ILE A 83 -5.64 0.35 8.49
C ILE A 83 -6.68 0.26 9.61
N ASP A 84 -6.87 1.34 10.39
CA ASP A 84 -7.86 1.32 11.46
C ASP A 84 -9.28 1.33 10.91
N ILE A 85 -9.49 1.99 9.76
CA ILE A 85 -10.77 1.96 9.04
C ILE A 85 -11.07 0.55 8.55
N LEU A 86 -10.09 -0.18 7.99
CA LEU A 86 -10.29 -1.57 7.59
C LEU A 86 -10.62 -2.48 8.79
N LYS A 87 -9.96 -2.28 9.93
CA LYS A 87 -10.27 -3.01 11.17
C LYS A 87 -11.72 -2.77 11.59
N GLY A 88 -12.17 -1.52 11.59
CA GLY A 88 -13.55 -1.15 11.89
C GLY A 88 -14.55 -1.77 10.91
N LEU A 89 -14.26 -1.75 9.60
CA LEU A 89 -15.13 -2.39 8.59
C LEU A 89 -15.25 -3.91 8.77
N LYS A 90 -14.19 -4.57 9.25
CA LYS A 90 -14.23 -5.98 9.63
C LYS A 90 -15.09 -6.21 10.85
N GLU A 91 -14.97 -5.39 11.91
CA GLU A 91 -15.77 -5.46 13.12
C GLU A 91 -17.26 -5.26 12.83
N ASP A 92 -17.58 -4.35 11.92
CA ASP A 92 -18.95 -4.07 11.45
C ASP A 92 -19.48 -5.14 10.47
N GLY A 93 -18.67 -6.14 10.08
CA GLY A 93 -19.05 -7.20 9.15
C GLY A 93 -19.27 -6.74 7.72
N ILE A 94 -18.72 -5.58 7.33
CA ILE A 94 -18.77 -5.02 5.97
C ILE A 94 -17.78 -5.72 5.07
N ILE A 95 -16.58 -6.04 5.58
CA ILE A 95 -15.59 -6.90 4.94
C ILE A 95 -15.41 -8.19 5.74
N GLY A 96 -14.87 -9.23 5.09
CA GLY A 96 -14.64 -10.54 5.71
C GLY A 96 -13.44 -10.55 6.64
N ASP A 97 -12.32 -10.03 6.17
CA ASP A 97 -11.07 -9.99 6.94
C ASP A 97 -10.14 -8.87 6.45
N VAL A 98 -9.19 -8.52 7.31
CA VAL A 98 -8.03 -7.69 6.95
C VAL A 98 -6.89 -8.63 6.57
N ALA A 99 -6.22 -8.35 5.47
CA ALA A 99 -5.14 -9.19 4.95
C ALA A 99 -3.96 -9.26 5.92
N ARG A 100 -3.21 -10.37 5.86
CA ARG A 100 -2.06 -10.60 6.74
C ARG A 100 -0.87 -9.70 6.44
N LYS A 101 -0.82 -9.12 5.25
CA LYS A 101 0.24 -8.21 4.82
C LYS A 101 -0.35 -7.05 4.05
N HIS A 102 0.17 -5.90 4.33
CA HIS A 102 -0.04 -4.65 3.62
C HIS A 102 1.31 -4.13 3.15
N ILE A 103 1.32 -3.23 2.18
CA ILE A 103 2.57 -2.73 1.60
C ILE A 103 2.59 -1.21 1.64
N GLY A 104 3.70 -0.66 2.14
CA GLY A 104 4.10 0.72 1.92
C GLY A 104 5.29 0.80 0.96
N TYR A 105 5.25 1.71 0.02
CA TYR A 105 6.39 2.05 -0.85
C TYR A 105 6.41 3.54 -1.14
N MET A 106 7.53 4.05 -1.63
CA MET A 106 7.64 5.44 -2.03
C MET A 106 7.23 5.59 -3.50
N GLY A 107 6.13 6.32 -3.76
CA GLY A 107 5.51 6.42 -5.09
C GLY A 107 6.32 7.19 -6.13
N TYR A 108 7.31 7.99 -5.68
CA TYR A 108 8.18 8.72 -6.58
C TYR A 108 9.33 7.83 -7.07
N THR A 109 9.49 7.73 -8.39
CA THR A 109 10.68 7.12 -8.99
C THR A 109 10.90 7.59 -10.43
N MET A 110 12.16 7.84 -10.77
CA MET A 110 12.62 8.02 -12.16
C MET A 110 12.98 6.68 -12.82
N GLN A 111 13.02 5.59 -12.05
CA GLN A 111 13.44 4.25 -12.48
C GLN A 111 12.22 3.39 -12.91
N LEU A 112 11.34 3.94 -13.76
CA LEU A 112 10.06 3.32 -14.12
C LEU A 112 10.19 1.87 -14.62
N LYS A 113 11.25 1.57 -15.39
CA LYS A 113 11.48 0.22 -15.90
C LYS A 113 11.80 -0.75 -14.76
N ALA A 114 12.68 -0.37 -13.83
CA ALA A 114 13.05 -1.21 -12.69
C ALA A 114 11.85 -1.39 -11.74
N MET A 115 11.05 -0.35 -11.54
CA MET A 115 9.79 -0.45 -10.79
C MET A 115 8.84 -1.45 -11.45
N TYR A 116 8.60 -1.33 -12.75
CA TYR A 116 7.66 -2.17 -13.48
C TYR A 116 8.10 -3.63 -13.60
N GLU A 117 9.39 -3.88 -13.88
CA GLU A 117 9.92 -5.23 -14.09
C GLU A 117 10.39 -5.92 -12.79
N GLY A 118 10.63 -5.14 -11.73
CA GLY A 118 11.18 -5.62 -10.46
C GLY A 118 10.22 -5.45 -9.28
N THR A 119 10.12 -4.25 -8.73
CA THR A 119 9.42 -3.99 -7.47
C THR A 119 7.92 -4.30 -7.55
N ALA A 120 7.23 -3.86 -8.60
CA ALA A 120 5.79 -4.05 -8.72
C ALA A 120 5.39 -5.54 -8.78
N PRO A 121 6.08 -6.43 -9.55
CA PRO A 121 5.84 -7.87 -9.46
C PRO A 121 6.11 -8.47 -8.07
N GLN A 122 7.11 -7.98 -7.35
CA GLN A 122 7.39 -8.44 -5.99
C GLN A 122 6.26 -8.05 -5.03
N ILE A 123 5.80 -6.80 -5.07
CA ILE A 123 4.65 -6.33 -4.29
C ILE A 123 3.40 -7.17 -4.61
N ALA A 124 3.11 -7.38 -5.90
CA ALA A 124 1.98 -8.19 -6.32
C ALA A 124 2.06 -9.62 -5.75
N ASN A 125 3.25 -10.23 -5.76
CA ASN A 125 3.46 -11.57 -5.22
C ASN A 125 3.34 -11.62 -3.68
N GLU A 126 3.78 -10.57 -2.95
CA GLU A 126 3.56 -10.46 -1.50
C GLU A 126 2.06 -10.43 -1.16
N ILE A 127 1.28 -9.68 -1.94
CA ILE A 127 -0.16 -9.56 -1.74
C ILE A 127 -0.89 -10.85 -2.13
N ASP A 128 -0.59 -11.44 -3.28
CA ASP A 128 -1.27 -12.64 -3.78
C ASP A 128 -0.96 -13.87 -2.90
N ARG A 129 0.31 -14.16 -2.67
CA ARG A 129 0.74 -15.38 -1.96
C ARG A 129 0.89 -15.18 -0.46
N GLY A 130 1.33 -13.99 -0.04
CA GLY A 130 1.63 -13.69 1.35
C GLY A 130 0.39 -13.34 2.16
N SER A 131 -0.53 -12.57 1.61
CA SER A 131 -1.70 -12.07 2.33
C SER A 131 -3.02 -12.73 1.95
N ARG A 132 -3.10 -13.40 0.80
CA ARG A 132 -4.33 -14.00 0.26
C ARG A 132 -5.47 -12.98 0.17
N ALA A 133 -5.16 -11.78 -0.29
CA ALA A 133 -6.14 -10.73 -0.44
C ALA A 133 -7.03 -10.96 -1.66
N ASP A 134 -8.35 -10.80 -1.49
CA ASP A 134 -9.32 -10.81 -2.58
C ASP A 134 -9.46 -9.43 -3.22
N VAL A 135 -9.24 -8.39 -2.42
CA VAL A 135 -9.37 -6.98 -2.82
C VAL A 135 -8.15 -6.20 -2.31
N VAL A 136 -7.64 -5.30 -3.14
CA VAL A 136 -6.55 -4.39 -2.76
C VAL A 136 -7.02 -2.95 -2.88
N VAL A 137 -6.88 -2.20 -1.80
CA VAL A 137 -7.05 -0.74 -1.80
C VAL A 137 -5.70 -0.12 -2.13
N LEU A 138 -5.65 0.61 -3.24
CA LEU A 138 -4.48 1.37 -3.65
C LEU A 138 -4.65 2.82 -3.21
N THR A 139 -3.69 3.33 -2.44
CA THR A 139 -3.68 4.72 -2.00
C THR A 139 -2.43 5.44 -2.49
N GLY A 140 -2.57 6.75 -2.72
CA GLY A 140 -1.47 7.66 -3.04
C GLY A 140 -1.14 8.60 -1.89
N GLY A 141 -0.15 9.43 -2.07
CA GLY A 141 0.15 10.59 -1.26
C GLY A 141 0.00 11.88 -2.05
#